data_926ac5abafd76cde126fc74ce01053a0
#
_entry.id   926ac5abafd76cde126fc74ce01053a0
#
_cell.length_a   1.000
_cell.length_b   1.000
_cell.length_c   1.000
_cell.angle_alpha   90.00
_cell.angle_beta   90.00
_cell.angle_gamma   90.00
#
_symmetry.space_group_name_H-M   'P 1'
#
loop_
_entity.id
_entity.type
_entity.pdbx_description
1 polymer ?
#
loop_
_entity_poly.entity_id
_entity_poly.type
_entity_poly.pdbx_seq_one_letter_code
_entity_poly.pdbx_strand_id
1 'polypeptide(L)'
;MSTTLPRLWEATMALLNFRKRADSQTAAGPANAQIEAFLNGYSIEVMPRTAEKIEDFRALLPAGTRVYIAHIEGTPIEDMVATARRLAREGYPVMPHFPARIIKDRATLADWIARYRGEAGVDQALLLGGGVNTPAGEFDSSMQLIETGLFDGFSRLHVAGHPEGNRDIDPDGGDRIVMEALRWKQAFSERTDAKMALATQFAFEAGPIIAWAERLRAEGIALPIHIGIAGPARLQTLIKFAIACGVGPSLRVLQKRAMDVSKLLLPYEPTDVLADLAAHKAANPGSNIEHVHFFPLGGIATNANWAIQHGGASGAPASQTQG
;
A
#
# COMPACT_ATOMS: atom_id res chain seq x y z
N MET A 1 22.27 46.95 -48.00
CA MET A 1 22.03 47.33 -46.59
C MET A 1 21.02 46.37 -46.03
N SER A 2 21.49 45.38 -45.31
CA SER A 2 20.65 44.32 -44.71
C SER A 2 20.63 44.58 -43.19
N THR A 3 19.48 44.95 -42.67
CA THR A 3 19.28 45.14 -41.25
C THR A 3 18.57 43.93 -40.67
N THR A 4 19.38 43.12 -40.03
CA THR A 4 18.99 42.00 -39.16
C THR A 4 18.22 42.50 -37.95
N LEU A 5 16.97 42.01 -37.77
CA LEU A 5 16.26 42.06 -36.50
C LEU A 5 16.66 40.87 -35.66
N PRO A 6 17.30 41.03 -34.51
CA PRO A 6 17.58 39.90 -33.62
C PRO A 6 16.70 39.90 -32.37
N ARG A 7 16.19 38.68 -32.02
CA ARG A 7 16.27 38.19 -30.63
C ARG A 7 15.33 38.71 -29.54
N LEU A 8 14.12 39.11 -29.89
CA LEU A 8 13.06 39.28 -28.86
C LEU A 8 12.45 37.95 -28.38
N TRP A 9 12.47 36.92 -29.24
CA TRP A 9 11.96 35.60 -28.94
C TRP A 9 12.83 34.83 -27.93
N GLU A 10 14.17 34.89 -28.04
CA GLU A 10 15.06 34.15 -27.13
C GLU A 10 15.02 34.74 -25.70
N ALA A 11 14.86 36.05 -25.54
CA ALA A 11 14.71 36.70 -24.25
C ALA A 11 13.40 36.34 -23.55
N THR A 12 12.31 36.18 -24.31
CA THR A 12 10.99 35.81 -23.79
C THR A 12 10.99 34.34 -23.33
N MET A 13 11.65 33.44 -24.07
CA MET A 13 11.78 32.03 -23.69
C MET A 13 12.72 31.81 -22.48
N ALA A 14 13.75 32.63 -22.34
CA ALA A 14 14.61 32.60 -21.16
C ALA A 14 13.88 33.06 -19.90
N LEU A 15 13.04 34.09 -19.99
CA LEU A 15 12.21 34.57 -18.88
C LEU A 15 11.13 33.60 -18.48
N LEU A 16 10.51 32.88 -19.44
CA LEU A 16 9.54 31.85 -19.16
C LEU A 16 10.16 30.62 -18.50
N ASN A 17 11.39 30.24 -18.88
CA ASN A 17 12.13 29.16 -18.24
C ASN A 17 12.67 29.53 -16.85
N PHE A 18 12.99 30.82 -16.61
CA PHE A 18 13.36 31.30 -15.27
C PHE A 18 12.13 31.36 -14.33
N ARG A 19 10.95 31.77 -14.81
CA ARG A 19 9.74 31.69 -14.02
C ARG A 19 9.35 30.25 -13.66
N LYS A 20 9.42 29.29 -14.60
CA LYS A 20 9.19 27.87 -14.31
C LYS A 20 10.19 27.28 -13.30
N ARG A 21 11.45 27.77 -13.25
CA ARG A 21 12.42 27.35 -12.24
C ARG A 21 12.27 28.06 -10.89
N ALA A 22 11.76 29.29 -10.86
CA ALA A 22 11.51 30.02 -9.61
C ALA A 22 10.26 29.51 -8.89
N ASP A 23 9.24 29.05 -9.62
CA ASP A 23 8.00 28.48 -9.03
C ASP A 23 8.20 27.04 -8.47
N SER A 24 9.35 26.40 -8.74
CA SER A 24 9.69 25.09 -8.17
C SER A 24 10.52 25.13 -6.88
N GLN A 25 10.80 26.33 -6.36
CA GLN A 25 11.46 26.56 -5.06
C GLN A 25 10.58 27.38 -4.09
N THR A 26 9.27 27.23 -4.16
CA THR A 26 8.43 27.62 -3.03
C THR A 26 8.75 26.72 -1.86
N ALA A 27 9.21 27.29 -0.77
CA ALA A 27 9.44 26.62 0.50
C ALA A 27 8.25 25.70 0.79
N ALA A 28 8.53 24.40 0.99
CA ALA A 28 7.48 23.43 1.28
C ALA A 28 6.68 23.92 2.49
N GLY A 29 5.41 24.24 2.29
CA GLY A 29 4.53 24.64 3.38
C GLY A 29 4.41 23.52 4.41
N PRO A 30 3.97 23.79 5.63
CA PRO A 30 3.88 22.78 6.72
C PRO A 30 3.12 21.51 6.30
N ALA A 31 2.15 21.60 5.42
CA ALA A 31 1.43 20.45 4.87
C ALA A 31 2.31 19.52 4.04
N ASN A 32 3.22 20.04 3.23
CA ASN A 32 4.15 19.21 2.46
C ASN A 32 5.15 18.47 3.36
N ALA A 33 5.66 19.13 4.40
CA ALA A 33 6.55 18.49 5.38
C ALA A 33 5.84 17.36 6.17
N GLN A 34 4.55 17.50 6.46
CA GLN A 34 3.76 16.45 7.12
C GLN A 34 3.53 15.27 6.19
N ILE A 35 3.24 15.50 4.90
CA ILE A 35 3.10 14.43 3.90
C ILE A 35 4.44 13.70 3.74
N GLU A 36 5.56 14.41 3.60
CA GLU A 36 6.89 13.84 3.51
C GLU A 36 7.19 12.94 4.72
N ALA A 37 6.97 13.43 5.93
CA ALA A 37 7.16 12.66 7.15
C ALA A 37 6.26 11.41 7.21
N PHE A 38 5.02 11.50 6.73
CA PHE A 38 4.07 10.38 6.70
C PHE A 38 4.38 9.37 5.60
N LEU A 39 4.97 9.80 4.49
CA LEU A 39 5.44 8.91 3.42
C LEU A 39 6.74 8.18 3.77
N ASN A 40 7.45 8.60 4.82
CA ASN A 40 8.67 7.90 5.23
C ASN A 40 8.35 6.46 5.65
N GLY A 41 9.04 5.49 5.03
CA GLY A 41 8.82 4.07 5.30
C GLY A 41 7.54 3.50 4.68
N TYR A 42 6.97 4.16 3.67
CA TYR A 42 5.83 3.59 2.95
C TYR A 42 6.15 2.21 2.38
N SER A 43 5.11 1.42 2.16
CA SER A 43 5.18 0.14 1.46
C SER A 43 4.35 0.17 0.18
N ILE A 44 4.63 -0.76 -0.73
CA ILE A 44 3.93 -0.84 -2.02
C ILE A 44 3.54 -2.28 -2.33
N GLU A 45 2.42 -2.45 -3.03
CA GLU A 45 1.95 -3.75 -3.48
C GLU A 45 2.32 -4.00 -4.94
N VAL A 46 2.70 -5.22 -5.25
CA VAL A 46 2.91 -5.70 -6.62
C VAL A 46 2.21 -7.05 -6.81
N MET A 47 2.03 -7.45 -8.06
CA MET A 47 1.69 -8.81 -8.46
C MET A 47 2.81 -9.34 -9.36
N PRO A 48 3.04 -10.66 -9.47
CA PRO A 48 4.06 -11.21 -10.37
C PRO A 48 4.00 -10.59 -11.77
N ARG A 49 2.82 -10.60 -12.40
CA ARG A 49 2.60 -10.03 -13.74
C ARG A 49 2.92 -8.53 -13.86
N THR A 50 2.76 -7.76 -12.79
CA THR A 50 3.10 -6.32 -12.81
C THR A 50 4.57 -6.09 -12.51
N ALA A 51 5.17 -6.92 -11.64
CA ALA A 51 6.58 -6.86 -11.29
C ALA A 51 7.48 -7.22 -12.48
N GLU A 52 7.09 -8.18 -13.33
CA GLU A 52 7.82 -8.55 -14.55
C GLU A 52 8.04 -7.38 -15.51
N LYS A 53 7.16 -6.37 -15.49
CA LYS A 53 7.25 -5.18 -16.36
C LYS A 53 8.27 -4.15 -15.86
N ILE A 54 8.79 -4.32 -14.66
CA ILE A 54 9.79 -3.44 -14.08
C ILE A 54 11.15 -4.07 -14.31
N GLU A 55 12.02 -3.37 -14.99
CA GLU A 55 13.37 -3.86 -15.30
C GLU A 55 14.24 -3.92 -14.05
N ASP A 56 14.26 -2.85 -13.26
CA ASP A 56 15.01 -2.73 -12.00
C ASP A 56 14.21 -1.90 -10.98
N PHE A 57 13.80 -2.52 -9.87
CA PHE A 57 13.09 -1.83 -8.80
C PHE A 57 13.95 -0.79 -8.07
N ARG A 58 15.27 -0.97 -8.04
CA ARG A 58 16.21 -0.03 -7.41
C ARG A 58 16.25 1.33 -8.09
N ALA A 59 15.85 1.38 -9.37
CA ALA A 59 15.69 2.64 -10.09
C ALA A 59 14.38 3.38 -9.75
N LEU A 60 13.43 2.70 -9.09
CA LEU A 60 12.08 3.22 -8.83
C LEU A 60 11.77 3.40 -7.35
N LEU A 61 12.22 2.49 -6.50
CA LEU A 61 11.85 2.48 -5.08
C LEU A 61 13.04 2.85 -4.20
N PRO A 62 12.82 3.63 -3.13
CA PRO A 62 13.83 3.84 -2.11
C PRO A 62 14.32 2.52 -1.51
N ALA A 63 15.60 2.47 -1.13
CA ALA A 63 16.16 1.31 -0.45
C ALA A 63 15.37 0.98 0.82
N GLY A 64 15.11 -0.31 1.07
CA GLY A 64 14.37 -0.78 2.23
C GLY A 64 12.85 -0.62 2.15
N THR A 65 12.28 -0.11 1.05
CA THR A 65 10.82 -0.11 0.83
C THR A 65 10.30 -1.53 0.93
N ARG A 66 9.33 -1.78 1.83
CA ARG A 66 8.68 -3.10 1.92
C ARG A 66 7.76 -3.31 0.73
N VAL A 67 7.96 -4.42 0.02
CA VAL A 67 7.15 -4.78 -1.14
C VAL A 67 6.24 -5.96 -0.79
N TYR A 68 4.94 -5.72 -0.83
CA TYR A 68 3.94 -6.77 -0.71
C TYR A 68 3.72 -7.43 -2.06
N ILE A 69 3.51 -8.74 -2.07
CA ILE A 69 3.19 -9.47 -3.30
C ILE A 69 1.78 -10.03 -3.17
N ALA A 70 0.85 -9.44 -3.89
CA ALA A 70 -0.54 -9.88 -3.90
C ALA A 70 -0.68 -11.24 -4.57
N HIS A 71 -1.22 -12.21 -3.84
CA HIS A 71 -1.54 -13.55 -4.35
C HIS A 71 -3.02 -13.61 -4.69
N ILE A 72 -3.31 -13.59 -5.98
CA ILE A 72 -4.67 -13.68 -6.51
C ILE A 72 -4.92 -15.13 -6.95
N GLU A 73 -6.15 -15.61 -6.78
CA GLU A 73 -6.57 -16.93 -7.24
C GLU A 73 -6.13 -17.20 -8.68
N GLY A 74 -5.59 -18.40 -8.91
CA GLY A 74 -5.04 -18.82 -10.20
C GLY A 74 -3.61 -18.36 -10.48
N THR A 75 -2.97 -17.57 -9.59
CA THR A 75 -1.54 -17.27 -9.70
C THR A 75 -0.73 -18.46 -9.19
N PRO A 76 0.16 -19.06 -10.01
CA PRO A 76 1.02 -20.13 -9.56
C PRO A 76 1.95 -19.72 -8.43
N ILE A 77 2.17 -20.62 -7.45
CA ILE A 77 3.09 -20.33 -6.34
C ILE A 77 4.53 -20.14 -6.84
N GLU A 78 4.89 -20.76 -7.95
CA GLU A 78 6.18 -20.59 -8.62
C GLU A 78 6.44 -19.14 -8.98
N ASP A 79 5.46 -18.45 -9.57
CA ASP A 79 5.56 -17.05 -9.98
C ASP A 79 5.66 -16.14 -8.76
N MET A 80 4.91 -16.46 -7.71
CA MET A 80 4.95 -15.74 -6.43
C MET A 80 6.34 -15.83 -5.79
N VAL A 81 6.90 -17.05 -5.68
CA VAL A 81 8.24 -17.29 -5.10
C VAL A 81 9.34 -16.70 -5.97
N ALA A 82 9.25 -16.82 -7.29
CA ALA A 82 10.21 -16.20 -8.21
C ALA A 82 10.24 -14.68 -8.06
N THR A 83 9.07 -14.03 -7.94
CA THR A 83 8.95 -12.59 -7.69
C THR A 83 9.56 -12.21 -6.34
N ALA A 84 9.25 -12.97 -5.28
CA ALA A 84 9.80 -12.74 -3.94
C ALA A 84 11.33 -12.83 -3.95
N ARG A 85 11.89 -13.87 -4.58
CA ARG A 85 13.34 -14.09 -4.72
C ARG A 85 14.01 -12.95 -5.49
N ARG A 86 13.38 -12.46 -6.55
CA ARG A 86 13.89 -11.31 -7.31
C ARG A 86 13.95 -10.06 -6.45
N LEU A 87 12.85 -9.68 -5.81
CA LEU A 87 12.77 -8.50 -4.96
C LEU A 87 13.75 -8.57 -3.77
N ALA A 88 13.88 -9.73 -3.14
CA ALA A 88 14.86 -9.95 -2.07
C ALA A 88 16.31 -9.76 -2.56
N ARG A 89 16.66 -10.26 -3.75
CA ARG A 89 17.98 -10.04 -4.37
C ARG A 89 18.23 -8.58 -4.74
N GLU A 90 17.19 -7.82 -5.04
CA GLU A 90 17.25 -6.37 -5.27
C GLU A 90 17.33 -5.56 -3.97
N GLY A 91 17.28 -6.23 -2.78
CA GLY A 91 17.50 -5.63 -1.46
C GLY A 91 16.23 -5.15 -0.76
N TYR A 92 15.05 -5.61 -1.18
CA TYR A 92 13.78 -5.22 -0.58
C TYR A 92 13.29 -6.23 0.45
N PRO A 93 12.76 -5.77 1.62
CA PRO A 93 11.96 -6.62 2.50
C PRO A 93 10.69 -7.05 1.77
N VAL A 94 10.46 -8.36 1.66
CA VAL A 94 9.35 -8.95 0.90
C VAL A 94 8.29 -9.49 1.82
N MET A 95 7.03 -9.15 1.54
CA MET A 95 5.87 -9.59 2.31
C MET A 95 4.80 -10.20 1.38
N PRO A 96 4.87 -11.51 1.07
CA PRO A 96 3.86 -12.17 0.26
C PRO A 96 2.53 -12.27 1.00
N HIS A 97 1.44 -12.25 0.24
CA HIS A 97 0.11 -12.55 0.74
C HIS A 97 -0.09 -14.06 0.89
N PHE A 98 -0.73 -14.45 1.98
CA PHE A 98 -1.25 -15.79 2.22
C PHE A 98 -2.78 -15.71 2.38
N PRO A 99 -3.53 -15.78 1.26
CA PRO A 99 -4.99 -15.78 1.30
C PRO A 99 -5.49 -17.16 1.73
N ALA A 100 -6.09 -17.26 2.90
CA ALA A 100 -6.56 -18.52 3.49
C ALA A 100 -7.43 -19.34 2.53
N ARG A 101 -8.40 -18.69 1.89
CA ARG A 101 -9.42 -19.35 1.06
C ARG A 101 -8.91 -19.95 -0.25
N ILE A 102 -7.67 -19.66 -0.67
CA ILE A 102 -7.05 -20.34 -1.83
C ILE A 102 -6.05 -21.44 -1.43
N ILE A 103 -5.81 -21.61 -0.14
CA ILE A 103 -4.90 -22.64 0.40
C ILE A 103 -5.71 -23.88 0.76
N LYS A 104 -5.39 -24.99 0.09
CA LYS A 104 -6.18 -26.21 0.18
C LYS A 104 -6.12 -26.86 1.57
N ASP A 105 -4.93 -26.99 2.12
CA ASP A 105 -4.68 -27.72 3.36
C ASP A 105 -3.38 -27.26 4.04
N ARG A 106 -3.15 -27.79 5.24
CA ARG A 106 -1.93 -27.50 6.01
C ARG A 106 -0.64 -27.88 5.27
N ALA A 107 -0.65 -28.96 4.48
CA ALA A 107 0.53 -29.40 3.75
C ALA A 107 0.89 -28.41 2.64
N THR A 108 -0.10 -27.92 1.90
CA THR A 108 0.05 -26.84 0.90
C THR A 108 0.60 -25.57 1.54
N LEU A 109 0.07 -25.16 2.70
CA LEU A 109 0.57 -23.99 3.43
C LEU A 109 2.05 -24.18 3.85
N ALA A 110 2.38 -25.34 4.39
CA ALA A 110 3.75 -25.67 4.80
C ALA A 110 4.73 -25.64 3.62
N ASP A 111 4.33 -26.18 2.46
CA ASP A 111 5.12 -26.13 1.22
C ASP A 111 5.37 -24.69 0.77
N TRP A 112 4.33 -23.86 0.72
CA TRP A 112 4.48 -22.45 0.34
C TRP A 112 5.44 -21.69 1.26
N ILE A 113 5.30 -21.88 2.57
CA ILE A 113 6.19 -21.27 3.56
C ILE A 113 7.63 -21.76 3.38
N ALA A 114 7.84 -23.06 3.21
CA ALA A 114 9.17 -23.64 3.00
C ALA A 114 9.84 -23.06 1.75
N ARG A 115 9.10 -22.92 0.65
CA ARG A 115 9.60 -22.35 -0.60
C ARG A 115 9.94 -20.85 -0.44
N TYR A 116 9.07 -20.04 0.15
CA TYR A 116 9.35 -18.63 0.39
C TYR A 116 10.58 -18.43 1.27
N ARG A 117 10.70 -19.22 2.36
CA ARG A 117 11.86 -19.14 3.26
C ARG A 117 13.15 -19.66 2.59
N GLY A 118 13.08 -20.82 1.95
CA GLY A 118 14.24 -21.48 1.38
C GLY A 118 14.78 -20.81 0.11
N GLU A 119 13.88 -20.33 -0.77
CA GLU A 119 14.28 -19.79 -2.06
C GLU A 119 14.43 -18.25 -2.07
N ALA A 120 13.72 -17.55 -1.20
CA ALA A 120 13.67 -16.09 -1.19
C ALA A 120 14.05 -15.47 0.17
N GLY A 121 14.33 -16.25 1.21
CA GLY A 121 14.68 -15.74 2.54
C GLY A 121 13.55 -14.93 3.20
N VAL A 122 12.30 -15.20 2.83
CA VAL A 122 11.13 -14.48 3.34
C VAL A 122 10.87 -14.87 4.79
N ASP A 123 10.76 -13.85 5.66
CA ASP A 123 10.42 -13.97 7.07
C ASP A 123 9.27 -13.04 7.48
N GLN A 124 8.55 -12.49 6.50
CA GLN A 124 7.42 -11.59 6.67
C GLN A 124 6.23 -12.09 5.85
N ALA A 125 5.00 -11.89 6.33
CA ALA A 125 3.80 -12.31 5.62
C ALA A 125 2.63 -11.38 5.89
N LEU A 126 1.74 -11.19 4.88
CA LEU A 126 0.40 -10.67 5.07
C LEU A 126 -0.61 -11.82 5.02
N LEU A 127 -1.29 -12.05 6.14
CA LEU A 127 -2.29 -13.11 6.31
C LEU A 127 -3.69 -12.52 6.20
N LEU A 128 -4.49 -13.04 5.28
CA LEU A 128 -5.84 -12.53 4.99
C LEU A 128 -6.79 -13.69 4.63
N GLY A 129 -8.10 -13.45 4.66
CA GLY A 129 -9.10 -14.43 4.22
C GLY A 129 -8.99 -14.73 2.73
N GLY A 130 -8.84 -13.68 1.93
CA GLY A 130 -8.87 -13.76 0.47
C GLY A 130 -10.22 -13.34 -0.12
N GLY A 131 -10.25 -13.09 -1.43
CA GLY A 131 -11.42 -12.55 -2.14
C GLY A 131 -12.36 -13.62 -2.73
N VAL A 132 -12.06 -14.91 -2.61
CA VAL A 132 -12.93 -15.98 -3.11
C VAL A 132 -14.05 -16.27 -2.10
N ASN A 133 -15.26 -16.52 -2.61
CA ASN A 133 -16.44 -16.74 -1.76
C ASN A 133 -16.42 -18.12 -1.09
N THR A 134 -15.87 -19.12 -1.77
CA THR A 134 -15.83 -20.50 -1.26
C THR A 134 -14.37 -20.91 -1.04
N PRO A 135 -13.99 -21.29 0.19
CA PRO A 135 -12.66 -21.79 0.45
C PRO A 135 -12.32 -23.03 -0.39
N ALA A 136 -11.08 -23.09 -0.89
CA ALA A 136 -10.57 -24.23 -1.64
C ALA A 136 -10.32 -25.48 -0.75
N GLY A 137 -10.31 -25.28 0.57
CA GLY A 137 -10.04 -26.36 1.53
C GLY A 137 -10.34 -25.96 2.98
N GLU A 138 -9.36 -26.21 3.87
CA GLU A 138 -9.56 -26.16 5.32
C GLU A 138 -9.63 -24.73 5.89
N PHE A 139 -9.11 -23.72 5.19
CA PHE A 139 -8.91 -22.39 5.72
C PHE A 139 -9.90 -21.36 5.15
N ASP A 140 -10.57 -20.65 6.02
CA ASP A 140 -11.49 -19.55 5.67
C ASP A 140 -10.99 -18.19 6.15
N SER A 141 -10.12 -18.15 7.16
CA SER A 141 -9.67 -16.91 7.79
C SER A 141 -8.17 -16.89 8.07
N SER A 142 -7.62 -15.68 8.21
CA SER A 142 -6.22 -15.49 8.62
C SER A 142 -5.93 -16.04 10.02
N MET A 143 -6.90 -16.10 10.89
CA MET A 143 -6.74 -16.64 12.25
C MET A 143 -6.42 -18.13 12.20
N GLN A 144 -7.14 -18.91 11.36
CA GLN A 144 -6.83 -20.33 11.17
C GLN A 144 -5.43 -20.57 10.61
N LEU A 145 -4.94 -19.68 9.71
CA LEU A 145 -3.55 -19.77 9.24
C LEU A 145 -2.55 -19.57 10.38
N ILE A 146 -2.80 -18.59 11.25
CA ILE A 146 -1.96 -18.31 12.43
C ILE A 146 -1.99 -19.49 13.40
N GLU A 147 -3.16 -20.06 13.68
CA GLU A 147 -3.36 -21.19 14.59
C GLU A 147 -2.66 -22.48 14.16
N THR A 148 -2.24 -22.57 12.89
CA THR A 148 -1.40 -23.70 12.44
C THR A 148 -0.04 -23.74 13.13
N GLY A 149 0.48 -22.63 13.68
CA GLY A 149 1.84 -22.50 14.21
C GLY A 149 2.92 -22.49 13.13
N LEU A 150 2.58 -22.58 11.83
CA LEU A 150 3.57 -22.60 10.74
C LEU A 150 4.25 -21.25 10.50
N PHE A 151 3.69 -20.18 11.03
CA PHE A 151 4.26 -18.83 10.97
C PHE A 151 5.13 -18.47 12.18
N ASP A 152 5.34 -19.43 13.11
CA ASP A 152 6.25 -19.24 14.23
C ASP A 152 7.67 -18.95 13.71
N GLY A 153 8.32 -17.94 14.30
CA GLY A 153 9.63 -17.48 13.85
C GLY A 153 9.62 -16.58 12.61
N PHE A 154 8.45 -16.12 12.13
CA PHE A 154 8.38 -14.96 11.24
C PHE A 154 8.69 -13.69 12.04
N SER A 155 9.50 -12.80 11.45
CA SER A 155 9.85 -11.51 12.09
C SER A 155 8.69 -10.53 12.09
N ARG A 156 7.75 -10.68 11.12
CA ARG A 156 6.61 -9.78 10.94
C ARG A 156 5.41 -10.50 10.34
N LEU A 157 4.25 -10.28 10.96
CA LEU A 157 2.97 -10.78 10.47
C LEU A 157 1.98 -9.63 10.37
N HIS A 158 1.63 -9.24 9.15
CA HIS A 158 0.53 -8.31 8.95
C HIS A 158 -0.78 -9.07 8.72
N VAL A 159 -1.87 -8.44 9.08
CA VAL A 159 -3.23 -8.99 8.95
C VAL A 159 -4.16 -7.92 8.40
N ALA A 160 -5.26 -8.34 7.76
CA ALA A 160 -6.20 -7.40 7.17
C ALA A 160 -6.95 -6.57 8.23
N GLY A 161 -7.10 -5.27 7.93
CA GLY A 161 -7.98 -4.32 8.61
C GLY A 161 -9.03 -3.74 7.66
N HIS A 162 -10.23 -3.43 8.16
CA HIS A 162 -11.39 -3.05 7.33
C HIS A 162 -12.02 -1.73 7.83
N PRO A 163 -11.44 -0.56 7.53
CA PRO A 163 -11.96 0.74 7.98
C PRO A 163 -13.35 1.07 7.41
N GLU A 164 -13.70 0.51 6.27
CA GLU A 164 -15.00 0.69 5.62
C GLU A 164 -16.00 -0.47 5.89
N GLY A 165 -15.65 -1.38 6.83
CA GLY A 165 -16.36 -2.64 7.04
C GLY A 165 -16.03 -3.67 5.95
N ASN A 166 -16.64 -4.85 6.07
CA ASN A 166 -16.49 -5.90 5.07
C ASN A 166 -17.77 -6.77 5.05
N ARG A 167 -18.53 -6.69 3.96
CA ARG A 167 -19.80 -7.41 3.82
C ARG A 167 -19.66 -8.91 3.60
N ASP A 168 -18.49 -9.40 3.22
CA ASP A 168 -18.23 -10.84 3.13
C ASP A 168 -18.05 -11.44 4.53
N ILE A 169 -17.67 -10.60 5.52
CA ILE A 169 -17.49 -10.99 6.92
C ILE A 169 -18.74 -10.68 7.73
N ASP A 170 -19.28 -9.46 7.61
CA ASP A 170 -20.50 -8.99 8.27
C ASP A 170 -21.59 -8.65 7.21
N PRO A 171 -22.36 -9.65 6.71
CA PRO A 171 -23.33 -9.47 5.62
C PRO A 171 -24.46 -8.49 5.93
N ASP A 172 -24.79 -8.31 7.21
CA ASP A 172 -25.77 -7.33 7.69
C ASP A 172 -25.31 -5.87 7.56
N GLY A 173 -24.02 -5.68 7.19
CA GLY A 173 -23.39 -4.37 7.09
C GLY A 173 -22.95 -3.80 8.44
N GLY A 174 -22.97 -4.61 9.50
CA GLY A 174 -22.35 -4.34 10.79
C GLY A 174 -20.83 -4.51 10.76
N ASP A 175 -20.25 -4.75 11.92
CA ASP A 175 -18.81 -4.98 12.08
C ASP A 175 -18.48 -5.91 13.26
N ARG A 176 -19.48 -6.62 13.76
CA ARG A 176 -19.33 -7.47 14.93
C ARG A 176 -18.26 -8.55 14.74
N ILE A 177 -18.30 -9.26 13.63
CA ILE A 177 -17.36 -10.36 13.34
C ILE A 177 -15.97 -9.78 13.03
N VAL A 178 -15.90 -8.68 12.29
CA VAL A 178 -14.64 -7.95 12.03
C VAL A 178 -13.99 -7.52 13.34
N MET A 179 -14.76 -6.96 14.27
CA MET A 179 -14.24 -6.50 15.58
C MET A 179 -13.83 -7.67 16.49
N GLU A 180 -14.56 -8.79 16.50
CA GLU A 180 -14.14 -10.01 17.19
C GLU A 180 -12.79 -10.53 16.64
N ALA A 181 -12.64 -10.58 15.32
CA ALA A 181 -11.38 -10.95 14.68
C ALA A 181 -10.23 -9.99 15.02
N LEU A 182 -10.49 -8.68 15.10
CA LEU A 182 -9.48 -7.69 15.47
C LEU A 182 -9.04 -7.82 16.93
N ARG A 183 -9.97 -8.07 17.87
CA ARG A 183 -9.64 -8.36 19.28
C ARG A 183 -8.82 -9.64 19.42
N TRP A 184 -9.16 -10.68 18.65
CA TRP A 184 -8.36 -11.90 18.62
C TRP A 184 -6.92 -11.63 18.12
N LYS A 185 -6.77 -10.84 17.04
CA LYS A 185 -5.46 -10.46 16.48
C LYS A 185 -4.66 -9.62 17.47
N GLN A 186 -5.29 -8.70 18.19
CA GLN A 186 -4.66 -7.93 19.26
C GLN A 186 -4.14 -8.88 20.36
N ALA A 187 -4.97 -9.77 20.86
CA ALA A 187 -4.57 -10.73 21.88
C ALA A 187 -3.47 -11.69 21.41
N PHE A 188 -3.44 -12.04 20.12
CA PHE A 188 -2.37 -12.83 19.54
C PHE A 188 -1.05 -12.03 19.49
N SER A 189 -1.10 -10.74 19.16
CA SER A 189 0.09 -9.89 19.11
C SER A 189 0.84 -9.76 20.45
N GLU A 190 0.16 -10.01 21.56
CA GLU A 190 0.73 -9.94 22.91
C GLU A 190 1.52 -11.22 23.31
N ARG A 191 1.39 -12.30 22.51
CA ARG A 191 1.98 -13.62 22.77
C ARG A 191 2.87 -14.15 21.65
N THR A 192 3.14 -13.34 20.62
CA THR A 192 4.04 -13.69 19.53
C THR A 192 5.24 -12.76 19.49
N ASP A 193 6.40 -13.26 19.08
CA ASP A 193 7.59 -12.45 18.84
C ASP A 193 7.52 -11.67 17.50
N ALA A 194 6.58 -12.02 16.63
CA ALA A 194 6.39 -11.33 15.35
C ALA A 194 5.84 -9.91 15.56
N LYS A 195 6.42 -8.94 14.87
CA LYS A 195 5.86 -7.57 14.81
C LYS A 195 4.58 -7.59 14.00
N MET A 196 3.45 -7.36 14.65
CA MET A 196 2.14 -7.35 14.00
C MET A 196 1.69 -5.94 13.63
N ALA A 197 0.95 -5.83 12.52
CA ALA A 197 0.25 -4.62 12.11
C ALA A 197 -1.00 -4.97 11.28
N LEU A 198 -1.92 -4.03 11.20
CA LEU A 198 -3.07 -4.08 10.28
C LEU A 198 -2.67 -3.48 8.94
N ALA A 199 -2.93 -4.17 7.84
CA ALA A 199 -2.88 -3.60 6.50
C ALA A 199 -4.31 -3.46 5.97
N THR A 200 -4.69 -2.26 5.51
CA THR A 200 -6.05 -2.02 5.04
C THR A 200 -6.15 -2.09 3.52
N GLN A 201 -7.35 -2.30 3.01
CA GLN A 201 -7.65 -2.05 1.60
C GLN A 201 -7.54 -0.54 1.33
N PHE A 202 -7.38 -0.16 0.06
CA PHE A 202 -7.28 1.26 -0.31
C PHE A 202 -8.59 2.01 -0.06
N ALA A 203 -8.46 3.26 0.37
CA ALA A 203 -9.56 4.19 0.57
C ALA A 203 -9.25 5.55 -0.07
N PHE A 204 -10.27 6.40 -0.20
CA PHE A 204 -10.19 7.71 -0.86
C PHE A 204 -10.55 8.88 0.05
N GLU A 205 -10.94 8.62 1.28
CA GLU A 205 -11.29 9.63 2.30
C GLU A 205 -10.60 9.33 3.62
N ALA A 206 -10.00 10.34 4.24
CA ALA A 206 -9.31 10.20 5.51
C ALA A 206 -10.27 10.07 6.71
N GLY A 207 -11.42 10.76 6.67
CA GLY A 207 -12.36 10.81 7.80
C GLY A 207 -12.80 9.43 8.30
N PRO A 208 -13.32 8.54 7.47
CA PRO A 208 -13.69 7.18 7.88
C PRO A 208 -12.53 6.38 8.46
N ILE A 209 -11.32 6.51 7.89
CA ILE A 209 -10.11 5.85 8.36
C ILE A 209 -9.75 6.33 9.78
N ILE A 210 -9.73 7.64 9.98
CA ILE A 210 -9.41 8.26 11.26
C ILE A 210 -10.41 7.82 12.33
N ALA A 211 -11.70 7.93 12.04
CA ALA A 211 -12.75 7.51 12.97
C ALA A 211 -12.63 6.03 13.35
N TRP A 212 -12.32 5.16 12.39
CA TRP A 212 -12.09 3.74 12.63
C TRP A 212 -10.85 3.51 13.50
N ALA A 213 -9.74 4.15 13.23
CA ALA A 213 -8.51 4.03 14.01
C ALA A 213 -8.70 4.50 15.47
N GLU A 214 -9.41 5.62 15.68
CA GLU A 214 -9.74 6.14 17.01
C GLU A 214 -10.66 5.16 17.77
N ARG A 215 -11.65 4.57 17.09
CA ARG A 215 -12.51 3.56 17.67
C ARG A 215 -11.72 2.30 18.08
N LEU A 216 -10.80 1.81 17.25
CA LEU A 216 -9.96 0.67 17.60
C LEU A 216 -9.18 0.93 18.89
N ARG A 217 -8.59 2.12 19.03
CA ARG A 217 -7.88 2.50 20.25
C ARG A 217 -8.80 2.55 21.46
N ALA A 218 -9.99 3.11 21.32
CA ALA A 218 -10.98 3.16 22.40
C ALA A 218 -11.40 1.76 22.87
N GLU A 219 -11.37 0.76 21.98
CA GLU A 219 -11.64 -0.64 22.26
C GLU A 219 -10.40 -1.45 22.69
N GLY A 220 -9.24 -0.79 22.91
CA GLY A 220 -8.00 -1.44 23.36
C GLY A 220 -7.23 -2.15 22.26
N ILE A 221 -7.57 -1.94 20.99
CA ILE A 221 -6.84 -2.48 19.84
C ILE A 221 -5.76 -1.47 19.44
N ALA A 222 -4.51 -1.78 19.82
CA ALA A 222 -3.35 -0.89 19.65
C ALA A 222 -2.44 -1.30 18.49
N LEU A 223 -2.82 -2.31 17.71
CA LEU A 223 -2.05 -2.73 16.53
C LEU A 223 -1.74 -1.55 15.61
N PRO A 224 -0.48 -1.36 15.18
CA PRO A 224 -0.13 -0.37 14.17
C PRO A 224 -0.94 -0.58 12.89
N ILE A 225 -1.29 0.52 12.22
CA ILE A 225 -2.12 0.50 11.01
C ILE A 225 -1.31 1.00 9.82
N HIS A 226 -1.16 0.19 8.80
CA HIS A 226 -0.65 0.54 7.50
C HIS A 226 -1.83 0.80 6.57
N ILE A 227 -2.07 2.08 6.30
CA ILE A 227 -3.26 2.51 5.54
C ILE A 227 -3.07 2.29 4.05
N GLY A 228 -3.98 1.54 3.47
CA GLY A 228 -4.06 1.35 2.03
C GLY A 228 -4.48 2.64 1.31
N ILE A 229 -3.67 3.07 0.37
CA ILE A 229 -3.92 4.26 -0.46
C ILE A 229 -3.76 3.88 -1.93
N ALA A 230 -4.78 4.20 -2.73
CA ALA A 230 -4.67 4.07 -4.18
C ALA A 230 -3.68 5.11 -4.71
N GLY A 231 -2.64 4.65 -5.40
CA GLY A 231 -1.71 5.54 -6.11
C GLY A 231 -2.38 6.28 -7.27
N PRO A 232 -1.66 7.22 -7.91
CA PRO A 232 -2.17 7.98 -9.05
C PRO A 232 -2.67 7.06 -10.16
N ALA A 233 -3.90 7.29 -10.62
CA ALA A 233 -4.51 6.47 -11.66
C ALA A 233 -5.66 7.21 -12.35
N ARG A 234 -6.07 6.72 -13.54
CA ARG A 234 -7.28 7.20 -14.20
C ARG A 234 -8.51 6.81 -13.40
N LEU A 235 -9.48 7.70 -13.31
CA LEU A 235 -10.71 7.49 -12.54
C LEU A 235 -11.44 6.19 -12.93
N GLN A 236 -11.52 5.87 -14.22
CA GLN A 236 -12.11 4.62 -14.71
C GLN A 236 -11.41 3.36 -14.17
N THR A 237 -10.08 3.41 -14.06
CA THR A 237 -9.27 2.33 -13.48
C THR A 237 -9.61 2.15 -12.01
N LEU A 238 -9.69 3.26 -11.24
CA LEU A 238 -10.03 3.22 -9.83
C LEU A 238 -11.44 2.67 -9.57
N ILE A 239 -12.43 3.10 -10.38
CA ILE A 239 -13.81 2.57 -10.28
C ILE A 239 -13.83 1.06 -10.51
N LYS A 240 -13.11 0.57 -11.54
CA LYS A 240 -13.00 -0.87 -11.82
C LYS A 240 -12.44 -1.64 -10.62
N PHE A 241 -11.34 -1.15 -10.02
CA PHE A 241 -10.74 -1.80 -8.87
C PHE A 241 -11.60 -1.69 -7.62
N ALA A 242 -12.27 -0.54 -7.38
CA ALA A 242 -13.18 -0.36 -6.25
C ALA A 242 -14.35 -1.36 -6.29
N ILE A 243 -14.89 -1.63 -7.48
CA ILE A 243 -15.93 -2.66 -7.67
C ILE A 243 -15.35 -4.05 -7.41
N ALA A 244 -14.18 -4.37 -7.98
CA ALA A 244 -13.57 -5.69 -7.86
C ALA A 244 -13.13 -6.02 -6.41
N CYS A 245 -12.75 -5.01 -5.64
CA CYS A 245 -12.32 -5.16 -4.24
C CYS A 245 -13.46 -4.95 -3.23
N GLY A 246 -14.68 -4.68 -3.68
CA GLY A 246 -15.83 -4.54 -2.79
C GLY A 246 -15.79 -3.31 -1.86
N VAL A 247 -15.00 -2.27 -2.18
CA VAL A 247 -14.88 -1.04 -1.36
C VAL A 247 -16.04 -0.09 -1.63
N GLY A 248 -17.18 -0.34 -0.99
CA GLY A 248 -18.44 0.35 -1.26
C GLY A 248 -18.45 1.85 -0.94
N PRO A 249 -18.02 2.32 0.24
CA PRO A 249 -17.91 3.74 0.56
C PRO A 249 -16.96 4.46 -0.40
N SER A 250 -15.79 3.92 -0.64
CA SER A 250 -14.80 4.42 -1.60
C SER A 250 -15.35 4.53 -3.03
N LEU A 251 -16.20 3.59 -3.46
CA LEU A 251 -16.83 3.64 -4.77
C LEU A 251 -17.75 4.87 -4.91
N ARG A 252 -18.50 5.23 -3.85
CA ARG A 252 -19.36 6.43 -3.87
C ARG A 252 -18.55 7.72 -4.04
N VAL A 253 -17.39 7.80 -3.41
CA VAL A 253 -16.47 8.95 -3.58
C VAL A 253 -16.03 9.09 -5.03
N LEU A 254 -15.62 7.98 -5.66
CA LEU A 254 -15.22 7.96 -7.07
C LEU A 254 -16.37 8.30 -8.01
N GLN A 255 -17.57 7.81 -7.73
CA GLN A 255 -18.78 8.15 -8.52
C GLN A 255 -19.11 9.63 -8.42
N LYS A 256 -19.05 10.22 -7.21
CA LYS A 256 -19.24 11.67 -7.03
C LYS A 256 -18.19 12.48 -7.80
N ARG A 257 -16.93 12.04 -7.78
CA ARG A 257 -15.85 12.67 -8.57
C ARG A 257 -16.11 12.54 -10.07
N ALA A 258 -16.67 11.42 -10.53
CA ALA A 258 -17.02 11.22 -11.94
C ALA A 258 -18.12 12.14 -12.46
N MET A 259 -18.99 12.68 -11.60
CA MET A 259 -20.00 13.68 -11.96
C MET A 259 -19.41 15.07 -12.17
N ASP A 260 -18.21 15.34 -11.69
CA ASP A 260 -17.49 16.59 -11.90
C ASP A 260 -16.66 16.49 -13.19
N VAL A 261 -17.18 17.06 -14.28
CA VAL A 261 -16.56 17.02 -15.61
C VAL A 261 -15.12 17.55 -15.60
N SER A 262 -14.83 18.55 -14.76
CA SER A 262 -13.48 19.12 -14.63
C SER A 262 -12.48 18.12 -14.05
N LYS A 263 -12.93 17.22 -13.19
CA LYS A 263 -12.12 16.17 -12.55
C LYS A 263 -12.07 14.87 -13.32
N LEU A 264 -13.01 14.65 -14.25
CA LEU A 264 -13.10 13.43 -15.04
C LEU A 264 -11.88 13.25 -15.96
N LEU A 265 -11.36 14.33 -16.50
CA LEU A 265 -10.24 14.34 -17.43
C LEU A 265 -8.86 14.30 -16.76
N LEU A 266 -8.80 14.64 -15.47
CA LEU A 266 -7.55 14.66 -14.71
C LEU A 266 -7.34 13.30 -14.02
N PRO A 267 -6.10 12.77 -14.01
CA PRO A 267 -5.77 11.64 -13.17
C PRO A 267 -6.13 11.93 -11.70
N TYR A 268 -6.54 10.91 -10.98
CA TYR A 268 -6.64 10.98 -9.52
C TYR A 268 -5.23 10.98 -8.95
N GLU A 269 -5.01 11.80 -7.94
CA GLU A 269 -3.83 11.79 -7.08
C GLU A 269 -4.26 11.72 -5.61
N PRO A 270 -3.55 10.98 -4.74
CA PRO A 270 -3.95 10.79 -3.35
C PRO A 270 -3.54 11.95 -2.42
N THR A 271 -3.24 13.13 -2.96
CA THR A 271 -2.68 14.26 -2.21
C THR A 271 -3.59 14.69 -1.06
N ASP A 272 -4.90 14.85 -1.32
CA ASP A 272 -5.85 15.34 -0.31
C ASP A 272 -5.99 14.34 0.85
N VAL A 273 -6.20 13.07 0.56
CA VAL A 273 -6.35 12.03 1.60
C VAL A 273 -5.07 11.87 2.42
N LEU A 274 -3.91 11.98 1.79
CA LEU A 274 -2.63 11.92 2.49
C LEU A 274 -2.36 13.16 3.34
N ALA A 275 -2.73 14.35 2.87
CA ALA A 275 -2.62 15.57 3.65
C ALA A 275 -3.44 15.50 4.94
N ASP A 276 -4.69 15.05 4.85
CA ASP A 276 -5.57 14.92 6.01
C ASP A 276 -5.06 13.87 7.00
N LEU A 277 -4.60 12.69 6.53
CA LEU A 277 -4.03 11.64 7.36
C LEU A 277 -2.71 12.10 8.04
N ALA A 278 -1.85 12.78 7.29
CA ALA A 278 -0.59 13.31 7.80
C ALA A 278 -0.83 14.39 8.87
N ALA A 279 -1.79 15.29 8.64
CA ALA A 279 -2.18 16.31 9.61
C ALA A 279 -2.75 15.66 10.89
N HIS A 280 -3.62 14.65 10.75
CA HIS A 280 -4.14 13.90 11.90
C HIS A 280 -3.01 13.24 12.70
N LYS A 281 -2.08 12.55 12.02
CA LYS A 281 -0.94 11.89 12.67
C LYS A 281 -0.05 12.88 13.41
N ALA A 282 0.24 14.03 12.79
CA ALA A 282 1.05 15.09 13.41
C ALA A 282 0.37 15.69 14.66
N ALA A 283 -0.95 15.86 14.61
CA ALA A 283 -1.74 16.36 15.75
C ALA A 283 -1.95 15.30 16.86
N ASN A 284 -1.87 14.01 16.50
CA ASN A 284 -2.14 12.88 17.42
C ASN A 284 -0.96 11.89 17.42
N PRO A 285 0.16 12.19 18.10
CA PRO A 285 1.34 11.30 18.13
C PRO A 285 1.05 9.89 18.66
N GLY A 286 0.00 9.74 19.48
CA GLY A 286 -0.46 8.43 19.97
C GLY A 286 -1.40 7.69 19.02
N SER A 287 -1.66 8.19 17.80
CA SER A 287 -2.45 7.47 16.81
C SER A 287 -1.75 6.19 16.38
N ASN A 288 -2.51 5.09 16.24
CA ASN A 288 -1.99 3.83 15.72
C ASN A 288 -1.88 3.80 14.18
N ILE A 289 -2.27 4.85 13.47
CA ILE A 289 -1.96 5.03 12.05
C ILE A 289 -0.44 5.23 11.92
N GLU A 290 0.26 4.24 11.34
CA GLU A 290 1.72 4.22 11.32
C GLU A 290 2.30 4.59 9.96
N HIS A 291 1.94 3.86 8.92
CA HIS A 291 2.51 3.99 7.58
C HIS A 291 1.46 4.00 6.48
N VAL A 292 1.89 4.46 5.32
CA VAL A 292 1.16 4.33 4.07
C VAL A 292 1.51 3.02 3.39
N HIS A 293 0.50 2.33 2.86
CA HIS A 293 0.65 1.18 1.97
C HIS A 293 0.03 1.51 0.60
N PHE A 294 0.84 1.61 -0.44
CA PHE A 294 0.37 1.98 -1.77
C PHE A 294 -0.13 0.79 -2.59
N PHE A 295 -1.30 0.96 -3.17
CA PHE A 295 -1.84 0.16 -4.26
C PHE A 295 -1.57 0.88 -5.59
N PRO A 296 -0.58 0.46 -6.40
CA PRO A 296 -0.18 1.16 -7.61
C PRO A 296 -1.13 0.87 -8.78
N LEU A 297 -2.41 1.23 -8.63
CA LEU A 297 -3.48 0.91 -9.58
C LEU A 297 -3.29 1.56 -10.95
N GLY A 298 -2.56 2.67 -11.04
CA GLY A 298 -2.14 3.32 -12.29
C GLY A 298 -0.76 2.89 -12.80
N GLY A 299 -0.11 1.94 -12.10
CA GLY A 299 1.21 1.42 -12.43
C GLY A 299 2.27 1.70 -11.36
N ILE A 300 3.20 0.75 -11.19
CA ILE A 300 4.25 0.81 -10.16
C ILE A 300 5.13 2.05 -10.36
N ALA A 301 5.62 2.30 -11.56
CA ALA A 301 6.46 3.46 -11.87
C ALA A 301 5.73 4.79 -11.65
N THR A 302 4.46 4.89 -12.03
CA THR A 302 3.64 6.09 -11.80
C THR A 302 3.52 6.39 -10.31
N ASN A 303 3.26 5.36 -9.50
CA ASN A 303 3.13 5.51 -8.06
C ASN A 303 4.47 5.88 -7.39
N ALA A 304 5.54 5.19 -7.75
CA ALA A 304 6.88 5.44 -7.22
C ALA A 304 7.35 6.88 -7.50
N ASN A 305 7.20 7.33 -8.75
CA ASN A 305 7.55 8.70 -9.13
C ASN A 305 6.72 9.74 -8.36
N TRP A 306 5.42 9.50 -8.18
CA TRP A 306 4.57 10.38 -7.39
C TRP A 306 5.04 10.43 -5.92
N ALA A 307 5.32 9.28 -5.30
CA ALA A 307 5.80 9.21 -3.93
C ALA A 307 7.13 9.97 -3.75
N ILE A 308 8.08 9.79 -4.67
CA ILE A 308 9.36 10.51 -4.67
C ILE A 308 9.16 12.02 -4.77
N GLN A 309 8.29 12.48 -5.67
CA GLN A 309 7.99 13.91 -5.84
C GLN A 309 7.39 14.55 -4.58
N HIS A 310 6.75 13.74 -3.72
CA HIS A 310 6.11 14.18 -2.47
C HIS A 310 6.93 13.83 -1.21
N GLY A 311 8.23 13.54 -1.37
CA GLY A 311 9.15 13.35 -0.25
C GLY A 311 9.29 11.90 0.23
N GLY A 312 8.65 10.94 -0.43
CA GLY A 312 8.77 9.50 -0.10
C GLY A 312 10.17 8.89 -0.34
N ALA A 313 11.16 9.70 -0.71
CA ALA A 313 12.52 9.29 -1.04
C ALA A 313 13.55 9.55 0.08
N SER A 314 13.14 9.70 1.33
CA SER A 314 14.04 10.01 2.45
C SER A 314 14.95 8.84 2.86
N GLY A 315 15.51 8.14 1.89
CA GLY A 315 16.62 7.23 2.04
C GLY A 315 17.55 7.45 0.86
N ALA A 316 18.73 8.05 1.08
CA ALA A 316 19.71 8.24 0.03
C ALA A 316 19.92 6.93 -0.76
N PRO A 317 20.04 6.99 -2.11
CA PRO A 317 20.41 5.82 -2.87
C PRO A 317 21.70 5.27 -2.27
N ALA A 318 21.74 3.97 -2.02
CA ALA A 318 22.95 3.31 -1.53
C ALA A 318 24.09 3.72 -2.49
N SER A 319 25.05 4.51 -1.99
CA SER A 319 26.23 4.87 -2.73
C SER A 319 26.86 3.58 -3.24
N GLN A 320 26.98 3.47 -4.57
CA GLN A 320 27.78 2.43 -5.18
C GLN A 320 29.19 2.57 -4.63
N THR A 321 29.52 1.76 -3.64
CA THR A 321 30.92 1.54 -3.26
C THR A 321 31.51 0.72 -4.39
N GLN A 322 32.20 1.41 -5.29
CA GLN A 322 33.17 0.79 -6.18
C GLN A 322 34.27 0.18 -5.30
N GLY A 323 34.41 -1.13 -5.37
CA GLY A 323 35.49 -1.93 -4.86
C GLY A 323 35.83 -3.00 -5.87
#